data_e1519f06d4d528baec1239f695be0c95
#
_entry.id   e1519f06d4d528baec1239f695be0c95
#
_cell.length_a   1.000
_cell.length_b   1.000
_cell.length_c   1.000
_cell.angle_alpha   90.00
_cell.angle_beta   90.00
_cell.angle_gamma   90.00
#
_symmetry.space_group_name_H-M   'P 1'
#
loop_
_entity.id
_entity.type
_entity.pdbx_description
1 polymer ?
#
loop_
_entity_poly.entity_id
_entity_poly.type
_entity_poly.pdbx_seq_one_letter_code
_entity_poly.pdbx_strand_id
1 'polypeptide(L)'
;MANSYFQFKQFTVHQDKCAMKVTTDGCLFGGFVANAISNSELVINNCLDIGTGTGLLSLMLAQKKNCFIDAIEIDAAAAEQATTNIVASPFSDKINIIQTDARIFLF
;
A
#
# COMPACT_ATOMS: atom_id res chain seq x y z
N MET A 1 5.20 13.87 -19.33
CA MET A 1 6.02 12.72 -18.90
C MET A 1 5.70 12.38 -17.46
N ALA A 2 5.46 11.13 -17.18
CA ALA A 2 5.14 10.71 -15.82
C ALA A 2 6.38 10.78 -14.92
N ASN A 3 6.23 11.25 -13.70
CA ASN A 3 7.29 11.23 -12.71
C ASN A 3 7.58 9.79 -12.27
N SER A 4 8.82 9.53 -11.88
CA SER A 4 9.20 8.24 -11.30
C SER A 4 8.71 8.08 -9.86
N TYR A 5 8.21 9.14 -9.25
CA TYR A 5 7.70 9.11 -7.87
C TYR A 5 6.52 10.05 -7.71
N PHE A 6 5.77 9.83 -6.62
CA PHE A 6 4.66 10.66 -6.21
C PHE A 6 4.82 10.98 -4.71
N GLN A 7 4.84 12.26 -4.35
CA GLN A 7 5.08 12.67 -2.97
C GLN A 7 3.77 13.03 -2.27
N PHE A 8 3.54 12.40 -1.14
CA PHE A 8 2.44 12.71 -0.21
C PHE A 8 3.01 13.43 1.02
N LYS A 9 2.15 13.87 1.93
CA LYS A 9 2.63 14.63 3.10
C LYS A 9 3.57 13.84 4.00
N GLN A 10 3.28 12.56 4.22
CA GLN A 10 4.02 11.71 5.16
C GLN A 10 4.88 10.66 4.49
N PHE A 11 4.73 10.45 3.18
CA PHE A 11 5.48 9.41 2.47
C PHE A 11 5.61 9.74 0.99
N THR A 12 6.57 9.07 0.37
CA THR A 12 6.80 9.16 -1.08
C THR A 12 6.61 7.78 -1.69
N VAL A 13 5.94 7.71 -2.82
CA VAL A 13 5.71 6.48 -3.56
C VAL A 13 6.50 6.51 -4.85
N HIS A 14 7.53 5.66 -4.95
CA HIS A 14 8.27 5.44 -6.17
C HIS A 14 7.51 4.44 -7.04
N GLN A 15 7.47 4.67 -8.34
CA GLN A 15 6.65 3.88 -9.27
C GLN A 15 7.36 3.46 -10.55
N ASP A 16 8.68 3.66 -10.62
CA ASP A 16 9.46 3.37 -11.82
C ASP A 16 9.54 1.88 -12.15
N LYS A 17 9.33 1.00 -11.17
CA LYS A 17 9.36 -0.46 -11.35
C LYS A 17 7.98 -1.09 -11.47
N CYS A 18 6.92 -0.32 -11.39
CA CYS A 18 5.55 -0.83 -11.45
C CYS A 18 4.93 -0.61 -12.83
N ALA A 19 4.21 -1.62 -13.32
CA ALA A 19 3.48 -1.53 -14.58
C ALA A 19 2.31 -0.54 -14.44
N MET A 20 1.62 -0.55 -13.29
CA MET A 20 0.54 0.39 -13.00
C MET A 20 1.05 1.52 -12.13
N LYS A 21 0.87 2.74 -12.62
CA LYS A 21 1.35 3.94 -11.95
C LYS A 21 0.29 4.50 -10.99
N VAL A 22 0.74 5.36 -10.08
CA VAL A 22 -0.16 6.12 -9.21
C VAL A 22 -1.04 7.02 -10.06
N THR A 23 -2.33 7.00 -9.82
CA THR A 23 -3.32 7.82 -10.54
C THR A 23 -4.14 8.63 -9.55
N THR A 24 -4.83 9.66 -10.06
CA THR A 24 -5.79 10.43 -9.26
C THR A 24 -6.90 9.51 -8.73
N ASP A 25 -7.40 8.60 -9.57
CA ASP A 25 -8.44 7.65 -9.18
C ASP A 25 -7.95 6.73 -8.05
N GLY A 26 -6.71 6.26 -8.13
CA GLY A 26 -6.10 5.44 -7.08
C GLY A 26 -5.99 6.20 -5.77
N CYS A 27 -5.59 7.48 -5.81
CA CYS A 27 -5.50 8.31 -4.63
C CYS A 27 -6.87 8.58 -4.01
N LEU A 28 -7.88 8.85 -4.82
CA LEU A 28 -9.25 9.05 -4.35
C LEU A 28 -9.81 7.78 -3.71
N PHE A 29 -9.59 6.64 -4.35
CA PHE A 29 -10.03 5.36 -3.81
C PHE A 29 -9.34 5.05 -2.48
N GLY A 30 -8.03 5.22 -2.42
CA GLY A 30 -7.26 5.00 -1.20
C GLY A 30 -7.73 5.91 -0.06
N GLY A 31 -7.97 7.18 -0.35
CA GLY A 31 -8.50 8.12 0.63
C GLY A 31 -9.88 7.73 1.13
N PHE A 32 -10.75 7.30 0.22
CA PHE A 32 -12.08 6.83 0.58
C PHE A 32 -12.02 5.59 1.48
N VAL A 33 -11.23 4.58 1.11
CA VAL A 33 -11.09 3.34 1.89
C VAL A 33 -10.49 3.65 3.27
N ALA A 34 -9.42 4.42 3.33
CA ALA A 34 -8.76 4.77 4.59
C ALA A 34 -9.71 5.51 5.51
N ASN A 35 -10.48 6.46 4.97
CA ASN A 35 -11.46 7.21 5.75
C ASN A 35 -12.60 6.33 6.25
N ALA A 36 -13.12 5.44 5.40
CA ALA A 36 -14.19 4.53 5.78
C ALA A 36 -13.76 3.59 6.92
N ILE A 37 -12.53 3.05 6.81
CA ILE A 37 -11.99 2.15 7.83
C ILE A 37 -11.71 2.90 9.14
N SER A 38 -11.13 4.10 9.06
CA SER A 38 -10.79 4.87 10.26
C SER A 38 -12.03 5.34 11.01
N ASN A 39 -13.14 5.54 10.31
CA ASN A 39 -14.41 5.98 10.90
C ASN A 39 -15.32 4.80 11.27
N SER A 40 -14.89 3.57 11.05
CA SER A 40 -15.67 2.39 11.40
C SER A 40 -15.77 2.24 12.93
N GLU A 41 -16.93 1.82 13.40
CA GLU A 41 -17.10 1.45 14.80
C GLU A 41 -16.45 0.10 15.14
N LEU A 42 -16.11 -0.68 14.12
CA LEU A 42 -15.44 -1.96 14.31
C LEU A 42 -13.97 -1.75 14.65
N VAL A 43 -13.45 -2.59 15.53
CA VAL A 43 -12.01 -2.61 15.82
C VAL A 43 -11.33 -3.44 14.73
N ILE A 44 -10.57 -2.77 13.88
CA ILE A 44 -9.84 -3.41 12.79
C ILE A 44 -8.35 -3.33 13.11
N ASN A 45 -7.74 -4.48 13.41
CA ASN A 45 -6.33 -4.55 13.80
C ASN A 45 -5.44 -5.07 12.66
N ASN A 46 -5.99 -5.83 11.73
CA ASN A 46 -5.24 -6.45 10.64
C ASN A 46 -5.99 -6.28 9.33
N CYS A 47 -5.25 -5.98 8.27
CA CYS A 47 -5.80 -5.83 6.92
C CYS A 47 -4.95 -6.64 5.94
N LEU A 48 -5.56 -7.04 4.83
CA LEU A 48 -4.88 -7.69 3.73
C LEU A 48 -5.07 -6.83 2.48
N ASP A 49 -3.97 -6.41 1.86
CA ASP A 49 -3.97 -5.66 0.60
C ASP A 49 -3.50 -6.61 -0.51
N ILE A 50 -4.42 -7.01 -1.39
CA ILE A 50 -4.12 -7.93 -2.49
C ILE A 50 -3.80 -7.14 -3.75
N GLY A 51 -2.62 -7.40 -4.33
CA GLY A 51 -2.15 -6.67 -5.50
C GLY A 51 -1.71 -5.26 -5.14
N THR A 52 -0.82 -5.14 -4.16
CA THR A 52 -0.45 -3.85 -3.59
C THR A 52 0.29 -2.90 -4.55
N GLY A 53 0.89 -3.42 -5.63
CA GLY A 53 1.61 -2.61 -6.62
C GLY A 53 2.72 -1.80 -5.98
N THR A 54 2.58 -0.46 -6.01
CA THR A 54 3.53 0.46 -5.37
C THR A 54 3.44 0.50 -3.85
N GLY A 55 2.41 -0.10 -3.27
CA GLY A 55 2.12 -0.01 -1.83
C GLY A 55 1.27 1.20 -1.46
N LEU A 56 0.74 1.93 -2.43
CA LEU A 56 0.01 3.17 -2.20
C LEU A 56 -1.16 3.00 -1.23
N LEU A 57 -2.04 2.03 -1.47
CA LEU A 57 -3.22 1.84 -0.65
C LEU A 57 -2.85 1.49 0.79
N SER A 58 -1.88 0.60 0.97
CA SER A 58 -1.38 0.23 2.30
C SER A 58 -0.81 1.43 3.04
N LEU A 59 -0.04 2.30 2.35
CA LEU A 59 0.51 3.51 2.95
C LEU A 59 -0.59 4.49 3.34
N MET A 60 -1.58 4.68 2.49
CA MET A 60 -2.69 5.58 2.78
C MET A 60 -3.52 5.08 3.98
N LEU A 61 -3.73 3.77 4.06
CA LEU A 61 -4.46 3.18 5.18
C LEU A 61 -3.66 3.28 6.49
N ALA A 62 -2.38 2.92 6.47
CA ALA A 62 -1.52 2.99 7.64
C ALA A 62 -1.41 4.39 8.22
N GLN A 63 -1.47 5.41 7.36
CA GLN A 63 -1.45 6.81 7.76
C GLN A 63 -2.69 7.19 8.58
N LYS A 64 -3.82 6.56 8.29
CA LYS A 64 -5.11 6.90 8.92
C LYS A 64 -5.49 5.99 10.07
N LYS A 65 -5.03 4.75 10.05
CA LYS A 65 -5.45 3.73 11.01
C LYS A 65 -4.26 3.01 11.60
N ASN A 66 -4.25 2.83 12.90
CA ASN A 66 -3.22 2.04 13.58
C ASN A 66 -3.57 0.56 13.44
N CYS A 67 -3.14 -0.06 12.35
CA CYS A 67 -3.38 -1.47 12.08
C CYS A 67 -2.16 -2.08 11.39
N PHE A 68 -2.07 -3.42 11.44
CA PHE A 68 -1.06 -4.16 10.71
C PHE A 68 -1.61 -4.57 9.36
N ILE A 69 -0.79 -4.47 8.31
CA ILE A 69 -1.21 -4.74 6.94
C ILE A 69 -0.25 -5.77 6.34
N ASP A 70 -0.81 -6.89 5.88
CA ASP A 70 -0.10 -7.80 4.98
C ASP A 70 -0.48 -7.40 3.57
N ALA A 71 0.51 -7.00 2.78
CA ALA A 71 0.32 -6.55 1.42
C ALA A 71 0.99 -7.53 0.47
N ILE A 72 0.22 -8.18 -0.38
CA ILE A 72 0.72 -9.20 -1.28
C ILE A 72 0.76 -8.72 -2.72
N GLU A 73 1.80 -9.14 -3.44
CA GLU A 73 2.03 -8.78 -4.83
C GLU A 73 2.71 -9.95 -5.55
N ILE A 74 2.12 -10.34 -6.69
CA ILE A 74 2.65 -11.46 -7.47
C ILE A 74 3.86 -11.07 -8.29
N ASP A 75 3.92 -9.82 -8.77
CA ASP A 75 5.00 -9.33 -9.61
C ASP A 75 6.23 -8.99 -8.76
N ALA A 76 7.37 -9.61 -9.08
CA ALA A 76 8.60 -9.43 -8.29
C ALA A 76 9.09 -7.98 -8.29
N ALA A 77 9.07 -7.31 -9.44
CA ALA A 77 9.53 -5.93 -9.54
C ALA A 77 8.63 -4.97 -8.76
N ALA A 78 7.32 -5.17 -8.83
CA ALA A 78 6.36 -4.37 -8.08
C ALA A 78 6.50 -4.62 -6.57
N ALA A 79 6.68 -5.87 -6.14
CA ALA A 79 6.88 -6.20 -4.73
C ALA A 79 8.15 -5.55 -4.18
N GLU A 80 9.23 -5.54 -4.96
CA GLU A 80 10.46 -4.85 -4.58
C GLU A 80 10.25 -3.34 -4.45
N GLN A 81 9.52 -2.75 -5.39
CA GLN A 81 9.19 -1.33 -5.35
C GLN A 81 8.34 -0.98 -4.13
N ALA A 82 7.33 -1.80 -3.85
CA ALA A 82 6.48 -1.61 -2.66
C ALA A 82 7.33 -1.70 -1.38
N THR A 83 8.21 -2.67 -1.29
CA THR A 83 9.12 -2.82 -0.14
C THR A 83 9.97 -1.58 0.05
N THR A 84 10.56 -1.05 -1.02
CA THR A 84 11.36 0.18 -0.95
C THR A 84 10.54 1.35 -0.44
N ASN A 85 9.31 1.51 -0.95
CA ASN A 85 8.42 2.59 -0.52
C ASN A 85 8.04 2.46 0.96
N ILE A 86 7.74 1.24 1.41
CA ILE A 86 7.35 0.98 2.80
C ILE A 86 8.52 1.24 3.76
N VAL A 87 9.71 0.73 3.43
CA VAL A 87 10.90 0.89 4.28
C VAL A 87 11.24 2.37 4.46
N ALA A 88 11.06 3.18 3.42
CA ALA A 88 11.33 4.62 3.48
C ALA A 88 10.24 5.42 4.18
N SER A 89 9.10 4.81 4.51
CA SER A 89 7.97 5.49 5.14
C SER A 89 8.02 5.38 6.67
N PRO A 90 7.24 6.22 7.38
CA PRO A 90 7.10 6.08 8.84
C PRO A 90 6.35 4.83 9.29
N PHE A 91 5.79 4.06 8.35
CA PHE A 91 4.90 2.92 8.64
C PHE A 91 5.54 1.56 8.38
N SER A 92 6.87 1.52 8.29
CA SER A 92 7.61 0.30 7.94
C SER A 92 7.39 -0.86 8.92
N ASP A 93 7.07 -0.57 10.17
CA ASP A 93 6.82 -1.59 11.20
C ASP A 93 5.38 -2.13 11.16
N LYS A 94 4.52 -1.55 10.34
CA LYS A 94 3.09 -1.92 10.28
C LYS A 94 2.69 -2.61 8.99
N ILE A 95 3.51 -2.52 7.95
CA ILE A 95 3.19 -3.04 6.62
C ILE A 95 4.23 -4.10 6.24
N ASN A 96 3.76 -5.30 5.97
CA ASN A 96 4.59 -6.43 5.56
C ASN A 96 4.30 -6.75 4.09
N ILE A 97 5.33 -6.62 3.24
CA ILE A 97 5.19 -6.92 1.82
C ILE A 97 5.59 -8.38 1.58
N ILE A 98 4.70 -9.13 0.96
CA ILE A 98 4.92 -10.55 0.66
C ILE A 98 4.75 -10.76 -0.84
N GLN A 99 5.81 -11.22 -1.50
CA GLN A 99 5.71 -11.58 -2.92
C GLN A 99 5.12 -12.97 -3.03
N THR A 100 3.86 -13.04 -3.42
CA THR A 100 3.16 -14.32 -3.58
C THR A 100 1.93 -14.14 -4.46
N ASP A 101 1.38 -15.28 -4.89
CA ASP A 101 0.09 -15.33 -5.57
C ASP A 101 -1.02 -15.41 -4.51
N ALA A 102 -2.02 -14.53 -4.61
CA ALA A 102 -3.14 -14.49 -3.66
C ALA A 102 -3.87 -15.82 -3.56
N ARG A 103 -3.86 -16.63 -4.63
CA ARG A 103 -4.56 -17.93 -4.66
C ARG A 103 -3.92 -18.96 -3.77
N ILE A 104 -2.66 -18.81 -3.41
CA ILE A 104 -1.92 -19.72 -2.55
C ILE A 104 -1.55 -19.14 -1.20
N PHE A 105 -1.89 -17.86 -0.98
CA PHE A 105 -1.64 -17.20 0.30
C PHE A 105 -2.66 -17.69 1.32
N LEU A 106 -2.19 -18.12 2.49
CA LEU A 106 -3.06 -18.58 3.58
C LEU A 106 -3.33 -17.45 4.55
N PHE A 107 -4.58 -17.09 4.65
CA PHE A 107 -5.01 -16.03 5.56
C PHE A 107 -5.10 -16.55 7.00
#